data_c060d1bafe18ee7b74a1405604a0827f
#
_entry.id   c060d1bafe18ee7b74a1405604a0827f
#
_cell.length_a   1.000
_cell.length_b   1.000
_cell.length_c   1.000
_cell.angle_alpha   90.00
_cell.angle_beta   90.00
_cell.angle_gamma   90.00
#
_symmetry.space_group_name_H-M   'P 1'
#
loop_
_entity.id
_entity.type
_entity.pdbx_description
1 polymer ?
#
loop_
_entity_poly.entity_id
_entity_poly.type
_entity_poly.pdbx_seq_one_letter_code
_entity_poly.pdbx_strand_id
1 'polypeptide(L)'
;RKEVEKRLGMDLLPTYFYDRFYYVGQQLKRHSDRPACEVSVTLQISTNSENPWPIWFERPDGSESYVVMKNGDAAVYKGCEREHWRDPLQSKYSGLERKWRSWSKKEDDTYHHQIFLHYVNAQGPFVHHANDR
;
A
#
# COMPACT_ATOMS: atom_id res chain seq x y z
N ARG A 1 9.18 7.47 11.12
CA ARG A 1 8.26 8.51 11.62
C ARG A 1 8.83 9.92 11.46
N LYS A 2 10.04 10.17 11.96
CA LYS A 2 10.66 11.51 11.94
C LYS A 2 10.80 12.10 10.53
N GLU A 3 11.15 11.28 9.55
CA GLU A 3 11.26 11.74 8.16
C GLU A 3 9.91 12.16 7.59
N VAL A 4 8.85 11.41 7.90
CA VAL A 4 7.49 11.74 7.47
C VAL A 4 7.00 13.01 8.16
N GLU A 5 7.25 13.14 9.47
CA GLU A 5 6.92 14.35 10.23
C GLU A 5 7.55 15.59 9.62
N LYS A 6 8.84 15.49 9.24
CA LYS A 6 9.57 16.58 8.62
C LYS A 6 8.97 16.99 7.27
N ARG A 7 8.60 16.02 6.44
CA ARG A 7 8.04 16.27 5.12
C ARG A 7 6.64 16.86 5.17
N LEU A 8 5.84 16.46 6.14
CA LEU A 8 4.47 16.93 6.29
C LEU A 8 4.34 18.19 7.15
N GLY A 9 5.39 18.55 7.87
CA GLY A 9 5.36 19.72 8.78
C GLY A 9 4.42 19.53 9.96
N MET A 10 4.21 18.30 10.43
CA MET A 10 3.35 17.99 11.56
C MET A 10 3.96 16.90 12.43
N ASP A 11 3.62 16.90 13.70
CA ASP A 11 4.00 15.84 14.62
C ASP A 11 3.02 14.69 14.47
N LEU A 12 3.54 13.46 14.46
CA LEU A 12 2.74 12.25 14.24
C LEU A 12 2.83 11.32 15.45
N LEU A 13 1.71 10.72 15.79
CA LEU A 13 1.64 9.64 16.77
C LEU A 13 1.26 8.35 16.05
N PRO A 14 1.98 7.24 16.31
CA PRO A 14 1.66 5.97 15.68
C PRO A 14 0.33 5.43 16.20
N THR A 15 -0.42 4.79 15.31
CA THR A 15 -1.63 4.06 15.68
C THR A 15 -1.37 2.56 15.63
N TYR A 16 -1.12 2.04 14.44
CA TYR A 16 -0.78 0.63 14.28
C TYR A 16 -0.03 0.43 12.96
N PHE A 17 0.53 -0.74 12.77
CA PHE A 17 1.12 -1.14 11.49
C PHE A 17 0.51 -2.46 11.04
N TYR A 18 0.64 -2.71 9.75
CA TYR A 18 0.10 -3.91 9.13
C TYR A 18 1.10 -4.45 8.12
N ASP A 19 1.49 -5.71 8.28
CA ASP A 19 2.43 -6.40 7.40
C ASP A 19 1.60 -7.32 6.49
N ARG A 20 1.78 -7.20 5.18
CA ARG A 20 0.96 -7.93 4.23
C ARG A 20 1.74 -8.47 3.06
N PHE A 21 1.49 -9.76 2.76
CA PHE A 21 1.89 -10.39 1.51
C PHE A 21 0.69 -10.49 0.59
N TYR A 22 0.87 -10.03 -0.64
CA TYR A 22 -0.12 -10.22 -1.71
C TYR A 22 0.34 -11.32 -2.63
N TYR A 23 -0.59 -12.11 -3.10
CA TYR A 23 -0.38 -13.17 -4.07
C TYR A 23 -1.26 -12.92 -5.30
N VAL A 24 -1.01 -13.67 -6.39
CA VAL A 24 -1.73 -13.49 -7.65
C VAL A 24 -3.25 -13.53 -7.43
N GLY A 25 -3.93 -12.55 -8.02
CA GLY A 25 -5.37 -12.38 -7.91
C GLY A 25 -5.83 -11.58 -6.70
N GLN A 26 -4.97 -11.37 -5.71
CA GLN A 26 -5.31 -10.53 -4.57
C GLN A 26 -5.20 -9.06 -4.93
N GLN A 27 -6.03 -8.25 -4.32
CA GLN A 27 -6.14 -6.83 -4.61
C GLN A 27 -6.33 -6.03 -3.33
N LEU A 28 -6.14 -4.73 -3.45
CA LEU A 28 -6.57 -3.78 -2.44
C LEU A 28 -7.78 -3.05 -3.01
N LYS A 29 -8.97 -3.35 -2.49
CA LYS A 29 -10.21 -2.73 -2.98
C LYS A 29 -10.19 -1.23 -2.72
N ARG A 30 -10.81 -0.48 -3.63
CA ARG A 30 -10.92 0.97 -3.51
C ARG A 30 -11.64 1.33 -2.21
N HIS A 31 -10.99 2.11 -1.37
CA HIS A 31 -11.48 2.52 -0.06
C HIS A 31 -10.74 3.74 0.46
N SER A 32 -11.31 4.39 1.44
CA SER A 32 -10.60 5.31 2.31
C SER A 32 -10.41 4.65 3.67
N ASP A 33 -9.37 5.05 4.38
CA ASP A 33 -9.03 4.47 5.66
C ASP A 33 -9.88 5.06 6.78
N ARG A 34 -9.92 4.36 7.92
CA ARG A 34 -10.55 4.88 9.14
C ARG A 34 -9.69 5.98 9.77
N PRO A 35 -10.24 6.80 10.71
CA PRO A 35 -9.50 7.92 11.33
C PRO A 35 -8.16 7.58 11.95
N ALA A 36 -7.96 6.36 12.46
CA ALA A 36 -6.67 5.90 12.98
C ALA A 36 -5.57 5.88 11.91
N CYS A 37 -5.93 5.96 10.64
CA CYS A 37 -5.03 5.99 9.48
C CYS A 37 -5.04 7.37 8.83
N GLU A 38 -5.10 8.43 9.62
CA GLU A 38 -5.12 9.82 9.11
C GLU A 38 -3.95 10.08 8.18
N VAL A 39 -2.76 9.62 8.58
CA VAL A 39 -1.57 9.63 7.72
C VAL A 39 -1.11 8.19 7.57
N SER A 40 -1.05 7.73 6.34
CA SER A 40 -0.62 6.37 6.02
C SER A 40 0.67 6.39 5.23
N VAL A 41 1.50 5.41 5.50
CA VAL A 41 2.74 5.15 4.76
C VAL A 41 2.68 3.72 4.25
N THR A 42 2.79 3.56 2.95
CA THR A 42 2.93 2.24 2.33
C THR A 42 4.39 2.05 1.93
N LEU A 43 5.06 1.08 2.53
CA LEU A 43 6.46 0.77 2.28
C LEU A 43 6.55 -0.56 1.54
N GLN A 44 7.16 -0.52 0.35
CA GLN A 44 7.41 -1.76 -0.40
C GLN A 44 8.67 -2.43 0.13
N ILE A 45 8.54 -3.65 0.64
CA ILE A 45 9.66 -4.41 1.19
C ILE A 45 10.32 -5.23 0.08
N SER A 46 9.56 -6.08 -0.60
CA SER A 46 10.11 -6.94 -1.65
C SER A 46 9.03 -7.46 -2.57
N THR A 47 9.44 -7.83 -3.77
CA THR A 47 8.63 -8.56 -4.73
C THR A 47 9.54 -9.40 -5.59
N ASN A 48 9.06 -10.53 -6.08
CA ASN A 48 9.79 -11.36 -7.03
C ASN A 48 9.34 -11.13 -8.48
N SER A 49 8.51 -10.10 -8.71
CA SER A 49 8.05 -9.73 -10.04
C SER A 49 8.71 -8.43 -10.49
N GLU A 50 9.13 -8.38 -11.76
CA GLU A 50 9.62 -7.15 -12.40
C GLU A 50 8.48 -6.32 -12.98
N ASN A 51 7.26 -6.88 -13.04
CA ASN A 51 6.10 -6.17 -13.55
C ASN A 51 5.66 -5.10 -12.55
N PRO A 52 5.41 -3.86 -13.02
CA PRO A 52 4.93 -2.81 -12.12
C PRO A 52 3.56 -3.15 -11.57
N TRP A 53 3.35 -2.86 -10.29
CA TRP A 53 2.06 -3.03 -9.65
C TRP A 53 1.68 -1.74 -8.93
N PRO A 54 1.01 -0.81 -9.64
CA PRO A 54 0.72 0.51 -9.10
C PRO A 54 -0.22 0.48 -7.90
N ILE A 55 -0.02 1.44 -7.00
CA ILE A 55 -1.05 1.84 -6.06
C ILE A 55 -1.71 3.12 -6.59
N TRP A 56 -3.03 3.12 -6.66
CA TRP A 56 -3.83 4.20 -7.22
C TRP A 56 -4.43 5.07 -6.14
N PHE A 57 -4.57 6.35 -6.44
CA PHE A 57 -5.14 7.34 -5.53
C PHE A 57 -6.13 8.24 -6.26
N GLU A 58 -7.20 8.62 -5.58
CA GLU A 58 -8.09 9.68 -6.03
C GLU A 58 -7.54 11.02 -5.55
N ARG A 59 -7.44 11.98 -6.46
CA ARG A 59 -7.02 13.35 -6.15
C ARG A 59 -8.21 14.17 -5.65
N PRO A 60 -7.95 15.33 -4.98
CA PRO A 60 -9.04 16.21 -4.51
C PRO A 60 -10.03 16.65 -5.58
N ASP A 61 -9.57 16.74 -6.85
CA ASP A 61 -10.40 17.12 -7.99
C ASP A 61 -11.20 15.97 -8.60
N GLY A 62 -11.11 14.77 -8.01
CA GLY A 62 -11.76 13.56 -8.49
C GLY A 62 -11.00 12.79 -9.54
N SER A 63 -9.87 13.32 -10.04
CA SER A 63 -9.02 12.59 -10.97
C SER A 63 -8.24 11.49 -10.26
N GLU A 64 -7.75 10.53 -11.04
CA GLU A 64 -6.99 9.39 -10.50
C GLU A 64 -5.53 9.48 -10.89
N SER A 65 -4.65 9.05 -9.99
CA SER A 65 -3.23 8.97 -10.25
C SER A 65 -2.68 7.69 -9.63
N TYR A 66 -1.50 7.29 -10.06
CA TYR A 66 -0.87 6.09 -9.52
C TYR A 66 0.62 6.32 -9.25
N VAL A 67 1.15 5.47 -8.38
CA VAL A 67 2.57 5.44 -8.05
C VAL A 67 3.07 4.01 -8.20
N VAL A 68 4.21 3.85 -8.87
CA VAL A 68 4.94 2.59 -8.96
C VAL A 68 6.14 2.70 -8.05
N MET A 69 6.25 1.80 -7.07
CA MET A 69 7.34 1.79 -6.11
C MET A 69 8.34 0.69 -6.42
N LYS A 70 9.57 0.92 -6.02
CA LYS A 70 10.63 -0.10 -5.98
C LYS A 70 10.81 -0.57 -4.54
N ASN A 71 11.50 -1.68 -4.35
CA ASN A 71 11.82 -2.16 -3.01
C ASN A 71 12.55 -1.07 -2.22
N GLY A 72 12.06 -0.78 -1.02
CA GLY A 72 12.56 0.27 -0.16
C GLY A 72 11.87 1.63 -0.35
N ASP A 73 11.06 1.80 -1.40
CA ASP A 73 10.30 3.03 -1.60
C ASP A 73 9.06 3.06 -0.71
N ALA A 74 8.63 4.26 -0.38
CA ALA A 74 7.42 4.47 0.41
C ALA A 74 6.56 5.57 -0.22
N ALA A 75 5.24 5.39 -0.12
CA ALA A 75 4.27 6.42 -0.47
C ALA A 75 3.60 6.89 0.82
N VAL A 76 3.47 8.21 0.96
CA VAL A 76 2.82 8.85 2.12
C VAL A 76 1.56 9.53 1.63
N TYR A 77 0.45 9.28 2.29
CA TYR A 77 -0.85 9.84 1.90
C TYR A 77 -1.78 9.99 3.10
N LYS A 78 -2.78 10.85 2.92
CA LYS A 78 -3.83 11.04 3.92
C LYS A 78 -4.88 9.95 3.75
N GLY A 79 -4.67 8.82 4.43
CA GLY A 79 -5.43 7.60 4.20
C GLY A 79 -6.95 7.75 4.36
N CYS A 80 -7.41 8.52 5.35
CA CYS A 80 -8.84 8.69 5.58
C CYS A 80 -9.49 9.74 4.66
N GLU A 81 -8.70 10.56 3.95
CA GLU A 81 -9.21 11.59 3.04
C GLU A 81 -9.14 11.20 1.57
N ARG A 82 -8.32 10.19 1.24
CA ARG A 82 -8.07 9.78 -0.15
C ARG A 82 -8.43 8.34 -0.36
N GLU A 83 -9.31 8.08 -1.29
CA GLU A 83 -9.53 6.72 -1.75
C GLU A 83 -8.27 6.22 -2.45
N HIS A 84 -7.94 4.98 -2.17
CA HIS A 84 -6.77 4.33 -2.76
C HIS A 84 -7.06 2.85 -2.98
N TRP A 85 -6.36 2.26 -3.94
CA TRP A 85 -6.59 0.87 -4.33
C TRP A 85 -5.44 0.32 -5.14
N ARG A 86 -5.42 -1.00 -5.25
CA ARG A 86 -4.57 -1.75 -6.19
C ARG A 86 -5.44 -2.75 -6.94
N ASP A 87 -5.24 -2.83 -8.24
CA ASP A 87 -5.88 -3.86 -9.06
C ASP A 87 -5.32 -5.23 -8.69
N PRO A 88 -5.98 -6.34 -9.07
CA PRO A 88 -5.48 -7.68 -8.76
C PRO A 88 -4.03 -7.87 -9.21
N LEU A 89 -3.20 -8.44 -8.32
CA LEU A 89 -1.81 -8.72 -8.62
C LEU A 89 -1.73 -9.73 -9.76
N GLN A 90 -0.98 -9.37 -10.81
CA GLN A 90 -0.77 -10.25 -11.96
C GLN A 90 0.43 -11.16 -11.74
N SER A 91 0.39 -12.32 -12.37
CA SER A 91 1.51 -13.26 -12.36
C SER A 91 2.76 -12.62 -12.98
N LYS A 92 3.94 -12.93 -12.42
CA LYS A 92 5.22 -12.60 -13.05
C LYS A 92 5.49 -13.44 -14.29
N TYR A 93 4.77 -14.53 -14.43
CA TYR A 93 4.87 -15.41 -15.61
C TYR A 93 3.90 -14.95 -16.68
N SER A 94 4.30 -15.06 -17.94
CA SER A 94 3.48 -14.65 -19.08
C SER A 94 3.65 -15.63 -20.24
N GLY A 95 2.70 -15.60 -21.18
CA GLY A 95 2.77 -16.39 -22.41
C GLY A 95 2.83 -17.89 -22.16
N LEU A 96 3.76 -18.54 -22.85
CA LEU A 96 3.91 -20.00 -22.80
C LEU A 96 4.34 -20.50 -21.44
N GLU A 97 5.15 -19.76 -20.71
CA GLU A 97 5.60 -20.17 -19.38
C GLU A 97 4.43 -20.24 -18.40
N ARG A 98 3.53 -19.27 -18.44
CA ARG A 98 2.32 -19.28 -17.60
C ARG A 98 1.43 -20.47 -17.94
N LYS A 99 1.24 -20.74 -19.24
CA LYS A 99 0.48 -21.90 -19.72
C LYS A 99 1.10 -23.20 -19.26
N TRP A 100 2.42 -23.32 -19.39
CA TRP A 100 3.15 -24.53 -19.01
C TRP A 100 3.04 -24.78 -17.51
N ARG A 101 3.20 -23.77 -16.68
CA ARG A 101 3.06 -23.88 -15.22
C ARG A 101 1.67 -24.31 -14.83
N SER A 102 0.64 -23.74 -15.44
CA SER A 102 -0.75 -24.11 -15.20
C SER A 102 -0.99 -25.57 -15.59
N TRP A 103 -0.48 -26.00 -16.75
CA TRP A 103 -0.62 -27.36 -17.22
C TRP A 103 0.11 -28.37 -16.33
N SER A 104 1.30 -28.04 -15.86
CA SER A 104 2.09 -28.89 -14.95
C SER A 104 1.65 -28.80 -13.49
N LYS A 105 0.60 -28.06 -13.19
CA LYS A 105 0.06 -27.83 -11.85
C LYS A 105 1.07 -27.24 -10.87
N LYS A 106 2.02 -26.46 -11.37
CA LYS A 106 2.94 -25.70 -10.52
C LYS A 106 2.25 -24.45 -10.02
N GLU A 107 2.35 -24.18 -8.73
CA GLU A 107 1.81 -22.98 -8.10
C GLU A 107 2.54 -21.74 -8.62
N ASP A 108 1.80 -20.63 -8.70
CA ASP A 108 2.36 -19.33 -9.03
C ASP A 108 2.95 -18.74 -7.75
N ASP A 109 4.25 -18.56 -7.74
CA ASP A 109 4.99 -18.07 -6.58
C ASP A 109 5.17 -16.54 -6.57
N THR A 110 4.47 -15.82 -7.45
CA THR A 110 4.49 -14.36 -7.46
C THR A 110 4.00 -13.81 -6.14
N TYR A 111 4.78 -12.92 -5.54
CA TYR A 111 4.38 -12.25 -4.30
C TYR A 111 4.79 -10.78 -4.31
N HIS A 112 4.12 -10.01 -3.46
CA HIS A 112 4.44 -8.62 -3.18
C HIS A 112 4.30 -8.39 -1.68
N HIS A 113 5.39 -8.02 -1.01
CA HIS A 113 5.42 -7.79 0.42
C HIS A 113 5.51 -6.31 0.72
N GLN A 114 4.59 -5.81 1.54
CA GLN A 114 4.59 -4.43 1.97
C GLN A 114 4.14 -4.27 3.42
N ILE A 115 4.55 -3.15 4.00
CA ILE A 115 4.14 -2.77 5.35
C ILE A 115 3.36 -1.46 5.24
N PHE A 116 2.22 -1.42 5.91
CA PHE A 116 1.43 -0.21 6.10
C PHE A 116 1.73 0.35 7.48
N LEU A 117 2.14 1.61 7.54
CA LEU A 117 2.36 2.33 8.79
C LEU A 117 1.30 3.42 8.90
N HIS A 118 0.64 3.50 10.03
CA HIS A 118 -0.46 4.42 10.22
C HIS A 118 -0.19 5.35 11.40
N TYR A 119 -0.56 6.62 11.20
CA TYR A 119 -0.32 7.69 12.17
C TYR A 119 -1.52 8.62 12.24
N VAL A 120 -1.58 9.37 13.34
CA VAL A 120 -2.49 10.50 13.48
C VAL A 120 -1.68 11.75 13.79
N ASN A 121 -2.22 12.93 13.42
CA ASN A 121 -1.63 14.21 13.77
C ASN A 121 -1.72 14.41 15.28
N ALA A 122 -0.59 14.66 15.94
CA ALA A 122 -0.52 14.82 17.39
C ALA A 122 -1.36 16.00 17.91
N GLN A 123 -1.60 17.01 17.07
CA GLN A 123 -2.41 18.18 17.38
C GLN A 123 -3.77 18.16 16.69
N GLY A 124 -4.15 17.03 16.07
CA GLY A 124 -5.36 16.92 15.27
C GLY A 124 -6.54 16.28 16.01
N PRO A 125 -7.70 16.21 15.32
CA PRO A 125 -8.94 15.70 15.93
C PRO A 125 -8.94 14.21 16.21
N PHE A 126 -8.00 13.46 15.62
CA PHE A 126 -7.97 12.00 15.73
C PHE A 126 -6.90 11.47 16.70
N VAL A 127 -6.35 12.37 17.54
CA VAL A 127 -5.26 12.03 18.47
C VAL A 127 -5.64 10.88 19.43
N HIS A 128 -6.91 10.72 19.75
CA HIS A 128 -7.39 9.65 20.62
C HIS A 128 -7.22 8.24 20.03
N HIS A 129 -6.90 8.13 18.75
CA HIS A 129 -6.56 6.87 18.12
C HIS A 129 -5.08 6.50 18.24
N ALA A 130 -4.26 7.35 18.90
CA ALA A 130 -2.84 7.06 19.08
C ALA A 130 -2.65 5.70 19.75
N ASN A 131 -1.71 4.91 19.19
CA ASN A 131 -1.41 3.55 19.63
C ASN A 131 -2.60 2.58 19.53
N ASP A 132 -3.58 2.89 18.69
CA ASP A 132 -4.71 2.02 18.40
C ASP A 132 -4.21 0.73 17.72
N ARG A 133 -4.94 -0.37 17.91
CA ARG A 133 -4.57 -1.67 17.36
C ARG A 133 -5.76 -2.37 16.71
#